data_773383ad9c10bad786a87aeb967a2ef1
#
_entry.id   773383ad9c10bad786a87aeb967a2ef1
#
_cell.length_a   1.000
_cell.length_b   1.000
_cell.length_c   1.000
_cell.angle_alpha   90.00
_cell.angle_beta   90.00
_cell.angle_gamma   90.00
#
_symmetry.space_group_name_H-M   'P 1'
#
loop_
_entity.id
_entity.type
_entity.pdbx_description
1 polymer ?
#
loop_
_entity_poly.entity_id
_entity_poly.type
_entity_poly.pdbx_seq_one_letter_code
_entity_poly.pdbx_strand_id
1 'polypeptide(L)'
;TVLDGLRETDVSVLAIGKIQDLFCGRGISRHVPTKSNREGIEATLDALGRAERSFVFTNLIDFDMMWGHRNDVRAYALGLEEFDSYLRVLLEKLDTRTLLIITSDHGNDPTTASTDHSREYVPLLVYHRRLGGVPGDRNLGIRRTFADVGRTIAENFRLGGVFPGTSFLPDIMGPNGGTTRGQLE
;
A
#
# COMPACT_ATOMS: atom_id res chain seq x y z
N THR A 1 -1.07 -5.53 15.93
CA THR A 1 -1.22 -5.28 14.48
C THR A 1 0.02 -5.75 13.71
N VAL A 2 -0.03 -5.79 12.39
CA VAL A 2 1.16 -6.05 11.55
C VAL A 2 2.26 -5.01 11.78
N LEU A 3 1.88 -3.76 12.08
CA LEU A 3 2.83 -2.69 12.37
C LEU A 3 3.63 -2.96 13.65
N ASP A 4 2.98 -3.52 14.68
CA ASP A 4 3.66 -3.93 15.92
C ASP A 4 4.71 -5.02 15.60
N GLY A 5 4.33 -6.04 14.82
CA GLY A 5 5.26 -7.11 14.40
C GLY A 5 6.44 -6.62 13.55
N LEU A 6 6.22 -5.62 12.69
CA LEU A 6 7.30 -4.99 11.93
C LEU A 6 8.33 -4.32 12.85
N ARG A 7 7.84 -3.60 13.86
CA ARG A 7 8.70 -2.92 14.85
C ARG A 7 9.53 -3.89 15.69
N GLU A 8 8.97 -5.06 16.01
CA GLU A 8 9.67 -6.11 16.75
C GLU A 8 10.80 -6.77 15.96
N THR A 9 10.82 -6.57 14.64
CA THR A 9 11.84 -7.14 13.72
C THR A 9 12.76 -6.09 13.11
N ASP A 10 12.94 -4.93 13.75
CA ASP A 10 13.78 -3.81 13.30
C ASP A 10 13.42 -3.27 11.90
N VAL A 11 12.16 -3.44 11.48
CA VAL A 11 11.66 -2.80 10.27
C VAL A 11 11.20 -1.39 10.60
N SER A 12 11.78 -0.40 9.94
CA SER A 12 11.33 0.99 10.08
C SER A 12 9.94 1.17 9.46
N VAL A 13 8.97 1.62 10.25
CA VAL A 13 7.61 1.91 9.78
C VAL A 13 7.44 3.42 9.65
N LEU A 14 7.34 3.89 8.41
CA LEU A 14 7.05 5.28 8.07
C LEU A 14 5.57 5.44 7.75
N ALA A 15 4.85 6.18 8.58
CA ALA A 15 3.46 6.56 8.37
C ALA A 15 3.39 7.92 7.68
N ILE A 16 2.66 8.03 6.58
CA ILE A 16 2.43 9.27 5.83
C ILE A 16 0.94 9.57 5.80
N GLY A 17 0.55 10.80 6.10
CA GLY A 17 -0.84 11.21 6.20
C GLY A 17 -1.50 10.74 7.49
N LYS A 18 -2.76 10.30 7.43
CA LYS A 18 -3.58 9.92 8.60
C LYS A 18 -3.22 8.57 9.24
N ILE A 19 -2.25 7.84 8.72
CA ILE A 19 -1.91 6.49 9.21
C ILE A 19 -1.58 6.50 10.71
N GLN A 20 -0.87 7.52 11.18
CA GLN A 20 -0.55 7.64 12.61
C GLN A 20 -1.81 7.73 13.48
N ASP A 21 -2.80 8.49 13.05
CA ASP A 21 -4.05 8.68 13.81
C ASP A 21 -4.87 7.39 13.80
N LEU A 22 -4.98 6.73 12.65
CA LEU A 22 -5.71 5.47 12.49
C LEU A 22 -5.16 4.34 13.39
N PHE A 23 -3.86 4.32 13.61
CA PHE A 23 -3.20 3.31 14.46
C PHE A 23 -2.83 3.84 15.85
N CYS A 24 -3.28 5.05 16.24
CA CYS A 24 -2.95 5.68 17.52
C CYS A 24 -1.45 5.69 17.81
N GLY A 25 -0.63 5.89 16.77
CA GLY A 25 0.83 5.87 16.83
C GLY A 25 1.47 4.49 17.08
N ARG A 26 0.69 3.42 17.25
CA ARG A 26 1.22 2.09 17.55
C ARG A 26 1.92 1.46 16.36
N GLY A 27 3.09 0.88 16.62
CA GLY A 27 3.89 0.20 15.60
C GLY A 27 4.55 1.15 14.58
N ILE A 28 4.49 2.47 14.78
CA ILE A 28 5.04 3.48 13.88
C ILE A 28 6.41 3.97 14.39
N SER A 29 7.39 4.04 13.49
CA SER A 29 8.74 4.55 13.79
C SER A 29 8.86 6.04 13.52
N ARG A 30 8.25 6.49 12.44
CA ARG A 30 8.30 7.87 11.97
C ARG A 30 6.96 8.24 11.35
N HIS A 31 6.60 9.51 11.45
CA HIS A 31 5.39 10.06 10.87
C HIS A 31 5.68 11.34 10.08
N VAL A 32 5.03 11.46 8.92
CA VAL A 32 5.01 12.65 8.08
C VAL A 32 3.53 13.07 7.91
N PRO A 33 3.08 14.10 8.63
CA PRO A 33 1.72 14.62 8.43
C PRO A 33 1.62 15.27 7.05
N THR A 34 0.47 15.11 6.39
CA THR A 34 0.20 15.72 5.08
C THR A 34 -1.19 16.37 5.07
N LYS A 35 -1.34 17.38 4.22
CA LYS A 35 -2.59 18.14 4.06
C LYS A 35 -3.26 17.89 2.70
N SER A 36 -2.60 17.15 1.81
CA SER A 36 -3.10 16.84 0.47
C SER A 36 -2.51 15.54 -0.07
N ASN A 37 -3.12 14.99 -1.11
CA ASN A 37 -2.58 13.85 -1.84
C ASN A 37 -1.19 14.16 -2.41
N ARG A 38 -0.99 15.36 -2.95
CA ARG A 38 0.30 15.78 -3.49
C ARG A 38 1.41 15.69 -2.45
N GLU A 39 1.22 16.26 -1.27
CA GLU A 39 2.19 16.15 -0.18
C GLU A 39 2.46 14.70 0.22
N GLY A 40 1.41 13.86 0.25
CA GLY A 40 1.52 12.43 0.53
C GLY A 40 2.36 11.68 -0.50
N ILE A 41 2.15 11.97 -1.78
CA ILE A 41 2.90 11.38 -2.88
C ILE A 41 4.36 11.83 -2.85
N GLU A 42 4.63 13.13 -2.68
CA GLU A 42 5.98 13.68 -2.59
C GLU A 42 6.75 13.06 -1.41
N ALA A 43 6.12 12.96 -0.23
CA ALA A 43 6.72 12.31 0.92
C ALA A 43 7.00 10.82 0.68
N THR A 44 6.13 10.14 -0.07
CA THR A 44 6.33 8.74 -0.45
C THR A 44 7.52 8.61 -1.41
N LEU A 45 7.61 9.47 -2.42
CA LEU A 45 8.72 9.50 -3.37
C LEU A 45 10.07 9.80 -2.69
N ASP A 46 10.06 10.65 -1.66
CA ASP A 46 11.25 10.96 -0.86
C ASP A 46 11.67 9.82 0.06
N ALA A 47 10.72 8.96 0.45
CA ALA A 47 11.00 7.78 1.26
C ALA A 47 11.64 6.65 0.47
N LEU A 48 11.42 6.60 -0.86
CA LEU A 48 11.99 5.58 -1.73
C LEU A 48 13.51 5.77 -1.89
N GLY A 49 14.21 4.65 -2.10
CA GLY A 49 15.66 4.68 -2.32
C GLY A 49 16.50 4.78 -1.03
N ARG A 50 15.88 4.78 0.14
CA ARG A 50 16.60 4.61 1.39
C ARG A 50 17.05 3.14 1.52
N ALA A 51 18.29 2.95 1.92
CA ALA A 51 18.91 1.61 2.01
C ALA A 51 18.30 0.73 3.13
N GLU A 52 17.46 1.30 3.97
CA GLU A 52 16.89 0.64 5.15
C GLU A 52 15.76 -0.31 4.78
N ARG A 53 15.68 -1.44 5.49
CA ARG A 53 14.52 -2.32 5.47
C ARG A 53 13.34 -1.59 6.10
N SER A 54 12.39 -1.14 5.29
CA SER A 54 11.32 -0.27 5.75
C SER A 54 9.96 -0.63 5.16
N PHE A 55 8.92 -0.27 5.89
CA PHE A 55 7.54 -0.28 5.42
C PHE A 55 7.04 1.17 5.37
N VAL A 56 6.75 1.65 4.17
CA VAL A 56 6.16 2.98 3.94
C VAL A 56 4.66 2.79 3.77
N PHE A 57 3.89 3.42 4.64
CA PHE A 57 2.43 3.34 4.61
C PHE A 57 1.86 4.74 4.43
N THR A 58 1.28 4.99 3.26
CA THR A 58 0.74 6.29 2.87
C THR A 58 -0.78 6.23 2.77
N ASN A 59 -1.44 7.23 3.36
CA ASN A 59 -2.86 7.49 3.14
C ASN A 59 -3.02 8.77 2.31
N LEU A 60 -3.65 8.67 1.13
CA LEU A 60 -3.97 9.79 0.25
C LEU A 60 -5.37 10.31 0.61
N ILE A 61 -5.42 11.43 1.31
CA ILE A 61 -6.59 11.89 2.07
C ILE A 61 -7.65 12.61 1.25
N ASP A 62 -7.29 13.17 0.10
CA ASP A 62 -8.22 14.06 -0.65
C ASP A 62 -9.38 13.28 -1.29
N PHE A 63 -9.14 12.02 -1.69
CA PHE A 63 -10.17 11.16 -2.27
C PHE A 63 -11.39 11.04 -1.37
N ASP A 64 -11.16 10.87 -0.07
CA ASP A 64 -12.19 10.78 0.93
C ASP A 64 -12.67 12.16 1.35
N MET A 65 -11.79 13.00 1.92
CA MET A 65 -12.14 14.22 2.62
C MET A 65 -12.64 15.34 1.71
N MET A 66 -11.97 15.50 0.55
CA MET A 66 -12.22 16.66 -0.31
C MET A 66 -13.22 16.34 -1.42
N TRP A 67 -13.27 15.10 -1.89
CA TRP A 67 -14.05 14.75 -3.07
C TRP A 67 -15.16 13.72 -2.78
N GLY A 68 -14.85 12.65 -2.07
CA GLY A 68 -15.79 11.59 -1.76
C GLY A 68 -16.99 12.09 -0.93
N HIS A 69 -16.74 12.61 0.26
CA HIS A 69 -17.78 13.17 1.14
C HIS A 69 -18.48 14.43 0.60
N ARG A 70 -18.08 14.91 -0.58
CA ARG A 70 -18.69 16.08 -1.23
C ARG A 70 -19.36 15.72 -2.55
N ASN A 71 -19.36 14.45 -2.93
CA ASN A 71 -19.90 13.98 -4.20
C ASN A 71 -19.30 14.73 -5.41
N ASP A 72 -18.03 15.16 -5.30
CA ASP A 72 -17.34 15.84 -6.38
C ASP A 72 -16.70 14.82 -7.33
N VAL A 73 -17.55 14.24 -8.18
CA VAL A 73 -17.16 13.22 -9.18
C VAL A 73 -16.02 13.71 -10.07
N ARG A 74 -16.09 14.99 -10.46
CA ARG A 74 -15.11 15.57 -11.38
C ARG A 74 -13.74 15.70 -10.72
N ALA A 75 -13.68 16.25 -9.51
CA ALA A 75 -12.44 16.39 -8.79
C ALA A 75 -11.86 15.02 -8.41
N TYR A 76 -12.71 14.05 -8.07
CA TYR A 76 -12.29 12.67 -7.81
C TYR A 76 -11.61 12.05 -9.03
N ALA A 77 -12.21 12.18 -10.22
CA ALA A 77 -11.64 11.68 -11.47
C ALA A 77 -10.30 12.36 -11.82
N LEU A 78 -10.25 13.71 -11.71
CA LEU A 78 -9.00 14.46 -11.93
C LEU A 78 -7.91 14.05 -10.94
N GLY A 79 -8.27 13.75 -9.69
CA GLY A 79 -7.34 13.24 -8.68
C GLY A 79 -6.76 11.87 -9.04
N LEU A 80 -7.55 10.98 -9.65
CA LEU A 80 -7.06 9.70 -10.16
C LEU A 80 -6.08 9.90 -11.34
N GLU A 81 -6.38 10.81 -12.26
CA GLU A 81 -5.48 11.15 -13.37
C GLU A 81 -4.16 11.78 -12.86
N GLU A 82 -4.24 12.65 -11.86
CA GLU A 82 -3.05 13.22 -11.22
C GLU A 82 -2.23 12.12 -10.55
N PHE A 83 -2.86 11.21 -9.80
CA PHE A 83 -2.19 10.07 -9.17
C PHE A 83 -1.52 9.17 -10.22
N ASP A 84 -2.18 8.88 -11.35
CA ASP A 84 -1.60 8.07 -12.43
C ASP A 84 -0.32 8.70 -13.00
N SER A 85 -0.29 10.02 -13.13
CA SER A 85 0.91 10.73 -13.56
C SER A 85 2.09 10.57 -12.61
N TYR A 86 1.83 10.61 -11.31
CA TYR A 86 2.84 10.35 -10.27
C TYR A 86 3.21 8.88 -10.16
N LEU A 87 2.27 7.96 -10.43
CA LEU A 87 2.54 6.52 -10.40
C LEU A 87 3.66 6.14 -11.35
N ARG A 88 3.74 6.77 -12.52
CA ARG A 88 4.86 6.56 -13.45
C ARG A 88 6.21 6.86 -12.80
N VAL A 89 6.33 8.02 -12.15
CA VAL A 89 7.57 8.43 -11.45
C VAL A 89 7.88 7.48 -10.29
N LEU A 90 6.84 7.05 -9.58
CA LEU A 90 6.98 6.11 -8.46
C LEU A 90 7.52 4.77 -8.95
N LEU A 91 6.95 4.20 -10.02
CA LEU A 91 7.38 2.93 -10.60
C LEU A 91 8.84 2.98 -11.12
N GLU A 92 9.28 4.11 -11.67
CA GLU A 92 10.68 4.31 -12.10
C GLU A 92 11.66 4.28 -10.92
N LYS A 93 11.25 4.83 -9.76
CA LYS A 93 12.07 4.87 -8.54
C LYS A 93 12.14 3.55 -7.78
N LEU A 94 11.17 2.64 -7.97
CA LEU A 94 11.17 1.35 -7.28
C LEU A 94 12.36 0.48 -7.70
N ASP A 95 13.03 -0.10 -6.73
CA ASP A 95 14.08 -1.10 -6.97
C ASP A 95 13.49 -2.53 -7.03
N THR A 96 14.37 -3.51 -7.26
CA THR A 96 14.00 -4.94 -7.36
C THR A 96 13.69 -5.59 -6.02
N ARG A 97 13.76 -4.86 -4.91
CA ARG A 97 13.48 -5.34 -3.55
C ARG A 97 12.19 -4.76 -3.00
N THR A 98 11.57 -3.83 -3.73
CA THR A 98 10.38 -3.12 -3.28
C THR A 98 9.11 -3.75 -3.84
N LEU A 99 8.18 -4.09 -2.94
CA LEU A 99 6.82 -4.47 -3.26
C LEU A 99 5.91 -3.25 -3.07
N LEU A 100 5.22 -2.83 -4.12
CA LEU A 100 4.20 -1.78 -4.07
C LEU A 100 2.82 -2.43 -4.01
N ILE A 101 2.01 -2.00 -3.07
CA ILE A 101 0.59 -2.35 -2.96
C ILE A 101 -0.22 -1.07 -2.95
N ILE A 102 -1.20 -0.96 -3.84
CA ILE A 102 -2.15 0.15 -3.90
C ILE A 102 -3.52 -0.45 -3.64
N THR A 103 -4.21 0.09 -2.65
CA THR A 103 -5.57 -0.33 -2.28
C THR A 103 -6.31 0.84 -1.65
N SER A 104 -7.55 0.62 -1.22
CA SER A 104 -8.32 1.56 -0.42
C SER A 104 -8.69 0.92 0.91
N ASP A 105 -8.95 1.71 1.92
CA ASP A 105 -9.39 1.31 3.27
C ASP A 105 -10.91 1.10 3.34
N HIS A 106 -11.68 1.76 2.48
CA HIS A 106 -13.13 1.62 2.32
C HIS A 106 -13.56 2.03 0.92
N GLY A 107 -14.82 1.78 0.59
CA GLY A 107 -15.48 2.30 -0.60
C GLY A 107 -15.93 3.74 -0.39
N ASN A 108 -15.90 4.52 -1.45
CA ASN A 108 -16.47 5.84 -1.51
C ASN A 108 -16.86 6.16 -2.97
N ASP A 109 -18.15 6.05 -3.27
CA ASP A 109 -18.68 6.33 -4.61
C ASP A 109 -19.31 7.72 -4.65
N PRO A 110 -18.63 8.72 -5.22
CA PRO A 110 -19.13 10.08 -5.29
C PRO A 110 -20.32 10.26 -6.23
N THR A 111 -20.76 9.21 -6.94
CA THR A 111 -21.95 9.26 -7.81
C THR A 111 -23.24 8.88 -7.09
N THR A 112 -23.14 8.40 -5.85
CA THR A 112 -24.31 8.07 -5.03
C THR A 112 -24.96 9.33 -4.45
N ALA A 113 -26.21 9.20 -3.98
CA ALA A 113 -26.91 10.30 -3.32
C ALA A 113 -26.39 10.58 -1.90
N SER A 114 -25.69 9.62 -1.29
CA SER A 114 -25.10 9.77 0.05
C SER A 114 -23.73 10.42 -0.06
N THR A 115 -23.37 11.19 0.96
CA THR A 115 -22.02 11.70 1.17
C THR A 115 -21.21 10.82 2.12
N ASP A 116 -21.76 9.68 2.57
CA ASP A 116 -21.09 8.72 3.43
C ASP A 116 -20.32 7.67 2.61
N HIS A 117 -19.47 6.91 3.29
CA HIS A 117 -18.77 5.78 2.68
C HIS A 117 -19.77 4.78 2.09
N SER A 118 -19.39 4.17 0.97
CA SER A 118 -20.20 3.17 0.28
C SER A 118 -19.57 1.77 0.34
N ARG A 119 -20.39 0.74 0.08
CA ARG A 119 -19.95 -0.67 0.09
C ARG A 119 -19.48 -1.11 -1.30
N GLU A 120 -18.36 -0.54 -1.73
CA GLU A 120 -17.78 -0.86 -3.02
C GLU A 120 -16.64 -1.87 -2.89
N TYR A 121 -16.41 -2.63 -3.95
CA TYR A 121 -15.14 -3.33 -4.10
C TYR A 121 -14.03 -2.31 -4.31
N VAL A 122 -13.00 -2.40 -3.47
CA VAL A 122 -11.83 -1.53 -3.59
C VAL A 122 -10.76 -2.17 -4.49
N PRO A 123 -9.95 -1.38 -5.19
CA PRO A 123 -8.87 -1.92 -6.00
C PRO A 123 -7.81 -2.61 -5.12
N LEU A 124 -7.17 -3.64 -5.68
CA LEU A 124 -5.95 -4.22 -5.15
C LEU A 124 -4.96 -4.36 -6.30
N LEU A 125 -4.06 -3.40 -6.42
CA LEU A 125 -3.01 -3.37 -7.43
C LEU A 125 -1.67 -3.66 -6.76
N VAL A 126 -0.92 -4.60 -7.34
CA VAL A 126 0.35 -5.03 -6.77
C VAL A 126 1.42 -5.00 -7.85
N TYR A 127 2.54 -4.35 -7.55
CA TYR A 127 3.67 -4.25 -8.46
C TYR A 127 4.98 -4.63 -7.76
N HIS A 128 5.79 -5.40 -8.46
CA HIS A 128 7.17 -5.71 -8.08
C HIS A 128 8.02 -5.76 -9.34
N ARG A 129 9.14 -5.05 -9.35
CA ARG A 129 9.95 -4.88 -10.57
C ARG A 129 10.44 -6.18 -11.22
N ARG A 130 10.67 -7.23 -10.44
CA ARG A 130 11.03 -8.56 -10.96
C ARG A 130 9.91 -9.24 -11.74
N LEU A 131 8.67 -8.78 -11.58
CA LEU A 131 7.50 -9.30 -12.27
C LEU A 131 7.26 -8.61 -13.61
N GLY A 132 7.86 -7.43 -13.84
CA GLY A 132 7.70 -6.61 -15.03
C GLY A 132 8.22 -7.22 -16.34
N GLY A 133 8.77 -8.43 -16.30
CA GLY A 133 9.18 -9.18 -17.48
C GLY A 133 8.32 -10.40 -17.81
N VAL A 134 7.27 -10.67 -17.03
CA VAL A 134 6.36 -11.78 -17.29
C VAL A 134 5.09 -11.19 -17.90
N PRO A 135 4.84 -11.38 -19.22
CA PRO A 135 3.56 -11.03 -19.80
C PRO A 135 2.48 -11.92 -19.13
N GLY A 136 1.52 -11.30 -18.51
CA GLY A 136 0.38 -11.99 -17.95
C GLY A 136 -0.15 -11.25 -16.74
N ASP A 137 -1.35 -10.73 -16.88
CA ASP A 137 -2.14 -10.22 -15.78
C ASP A 137 -2.35 -11.33 -14.76
N ARG A 138 -1.63 -11.28 -13.65
CA ARG A 138 -1.90 -12.16 -12.53
C ARG A 138 -3.15 -11.65 -11.84
N ASN A 139 -4.25 -12.29 -12.09
CA ASN A 139 -5.49 -11.97 -11.41
C ASN A 139 -5.45 -12.55 -9.99
N LEU A 140 -5.40 -11.66 -8.99
CA LEU A 140 -5.41 -12.02 -7.57
C LEU A 140 -6.82 -12.43 -7.09
N GLY A 141 -7.83 -12.33 -7.95
CA GLY A 141 -9.23 -12.60 -7.62
C GLY A 141 -9.82 -11.63 -6.61
N ILE A 142 -11.04 -11.92 -6.17
CA ILE A 142 -11.71 -11.17 -5.12
C ILE A 142 -11.20 -11.66 -3.77
N ARG A 143 -10.61 -10.74 -2.99
CA ARG A 143 -10.13 -11.04 -1.63
C ARG A 143 -11.28 -10.94 -0.64
N ARG A 144 -11.28 -11.80 0.35
CA ARG A 144 -12.39 -11.91 1.31
C ARG A 144 -12.31 -10.88 2.44
N THR A 145 -11.14 -10.33 2.69
CA THR A 145 -10.89 -9.42 3.81
C THR A 145 -9.66 -8.54 3.55
N PHE A 146 -9.67 -7.33 4.07
CA PHE A 146 -8.51 -6.44 4.11
C PHE A 146 -7.32 -7.03 4.88
N ALA A 147 -7.57 -7.98 5.78
CA ALA A 147 -6.53 -8.69 6.52
C ALA A 147 -5.57 -9.46 5.60
N ASP A 148 -5.98 -9.78 4.35
CA ASP A 148 -5.13 -10.43 3.36
C ASP A 148 -3.92 -9.57 2.99
N VAL A 149 -4.09 -8.24 2.95
CA VAL A 149 -2.98 -7.29 2.75
C VAL A 149 -2.02 -7.36 3.94
N GLY A 150 -2.55 -7.29 5.16
CA GLY A 150 -1.74 -7.40 6.37
C GLY A 150 -0.99 -8.73 6.46
N ARG A 151 -1.64 -9.84 6.10
CA ARG A 151 -1.01 -11.17 6.05
C ARG A 151 0.10 -11.23 5.00
N THR A 152 -0.10 -10.61 3.84
CA THR A 152 0.91 -10.54 2.78
C THR A 152 2.13 -9.73 3.21
N ILE A 153 1.90 -8.59 3.88
CA ILE A 153 2.98 -7.79 4.47
C ILE A 153 3.77 -8.62 5.51
N ALA A 154 3.06 -9.29 6.43
CA ALA A 154 3.69 -10.13 7.45
C ALA A 154 4.59 -11.21 6.83
N GLU A 155 4.12 -11.90 5.78
CA GLU A 155 4.88 -12.92 5.07
C GLU A 155 6.08 -12.32 4.32
N ASN A 156 5.90 -11.19 3.61
CA ASN A 156 6.97 -10.50 2.89
C ASN A 156 8.12 -10.10 3.81
N PHE A 157 7.81 -9.66 5.01
CA PHE A 157 8.80 -9.29 6.02
C PHE A 157 9.23 -10.46 6.91
N ARG A 158 8.67 -11.67 6.69
CA ARG A 158 8.95 -12.89 7.48
C ARG A 158 8.71 -12.70 8.98
N LEU A 159 7.62 -12.04 9.31
CA LEU A 159 7.23 -11.82 10.70
C LEU A 159 6.82 -13.14 11.36
N GLY A 160 7.27 -13.35 12.58
CA GLY A 160 6.77 -14.43 13.44
C GLY A 160 5.34 -14.15 13.92
N GLY A 161 4.67 -15.21 14.37
CA GLY A 161 3.31 -15.09 14.92
C GLY A 161 2.19 -15.37 13.92
N VAL A 162 0.95 -15.25 14.39
CA VAL A 162 -0.26 -15.53 13.62
C VAL A 162 -0.91 -14.21 13.23
N PHE A 163 -1.03 -13.98 11.95
CA PHE A 163 -1.76 -12.83 11.38
C PHE A 163 -3.00 -13.35 10.65
N PRO A 164 -4.17 -12.71 10.81
CA PRO A 164 -5.39 -13.10 10.10
C PRO A 164 -5.25 -12.86 8.59
N GLY A 165 -6.11 -13.50 7.81
CA GLY A 165 -6.16 -13.37 6.35
C GLY A 165 -5.35 -14.43 5.62
N THR A 166 -5.42 -14.34 4.28
CA THR A 166 -4.70 -15.22 3.35
C THR A 166 -3.74 -14.38 2.52
N SER A 167 -2.45 -14.68 2.62
CA SER A 167 -1.42 -13.99 1.82
C SER A 167 -1.57 -14.28 0.34
N PHE A 168 -1.38 -13.26 -0.47
CA PHE A 168 -1.26 -13.35 -1.93
C PHE A 168 0.20 -13.21 -2.41
N LEU A 169 1.17 -13.24 -1.50
CA LEU A 169 2.59 -13.16 -1.86
C LEU A 169 3.02 -14.32 -2.78
N PRO A 170 2.59 -15.59 -2.57
CA PRO A 170 2.90 -16.69 -3.48
C PRO A 170 2.31 -16.48 -4.88
N ASP A 171 1.13 -15.89 -4.97
CA ASP A 171 0.48 -15.58 -6.27
C ASP A 171 1.28 -14.55 -7.08
N ILE A 172 2.00 -13.66 -6.40
CA ILE A 172 2.83 -12.62 -7.01
C ILE A 172 4.20 -13.18 -7.38
N MET A 173 4.88 -13.82 -6.43
CA MET A 173 6.28 -14.22 -6.58
C MET A 173 6.47 -15.52 -7.36
N GLY A 174 5.38 -16.30 -7.56
CA GLY A 174 5.43 -17.64 -8.15
C GLY A 174 5.99 -18.70 -7.18
N PRO A 175 5.89 -20.00 -7.53
CA PRO A 175 6.24 -21.10 -6.62
C PRO A 175 7.72 -21.14 -6.22
N ASN A 176 8.60 -20.41 -6.91
CA ASN A 176 10.05 -20.33 -6.63
C ASN A 176 10.50 -18.99 -6.00
N GLY A 177 9.59 -18.10 -5.67
CA GLY A 177 9.93 -16.77 -5.13
C GLY A 177 10.43 -16.75 -3.68
N GLY A 178 10.43 -17.88 -3.00
CA GLY A 178 10.73 -17.98 -1.55
C GLY A 178 12.12 -18.50 -1.16
N THR A 179 12.96 -18.93 -2.08
CA THR A 179 14.26 -19.53 -1.68
C THR A 179 15.37 -19.30 -2.70
N THR A 180 16.02 -18.16 -2.62
CA THR A 180 17.46 -18.12 -2.88
C THR A 180 18.14 -17.99 -1.51
N ARG A 181 18.43 -19.12 -0.87
CA ARG A 181 19.54 -19.18 0.08
C ARG A 181 20.79 -18.74 -0.68
N GLY A 182 21.26 -17.53 -0.39
CA GLY A 182 22.60 -17.14 -0.77
C GLY A 182 23.58 -18.08 -0.12
N GLN A 183 24.25 -18.88 -0.92
CA GLN A 183 25.54 -19.42 -0.58
C GLN A 183 26.47 -18.23 -0.44
N LEU A 184 26.88 -17.95 0.79
CA LEU A 184 28.07 -17.21 1.11
C LEU A 184 29.06 -18.28 1.55
N GLU A 185 29.94 -18.64 0.67
CA GLU A 185 31.30 -19.07 1.02
C GLU A 185 32.19 -17.84 1.12
#